data_0e41fda3608d70937f2c4c6ddf2d29c3
#
_entry.id   0e41fda3608d70937f2c4c6ddf2d29c3
#
_cell.length_a   1.000
_cell.length_b   1.000
_cell.length_c   1.000
_cell.angle_alpha   90.00
_cell.angle_beta   90.00
_cell.angle_gamma   90.00
#
_symmetry.space_group_name_H-M   'P 1'
#
loop_
_entity.id
_entity.type
_entity.pdbx_description
1 polymer ?
#
loop_
_entity_poly.entity_id
_entity_poly.type
_entity_poly.pdbx_seq_one_letter_code
_entity_poly.pdbx_strand_id
1 'polypeptide(L)'
;MRPCVVRGASCVILALLAACDRPDGIPPSIRYPDHVSAGGNLPPAGDLQNPFVADSTNVADGSKIFSAMNCDGCHGGGATGWVGPSLVDGRWRYGGSDGAVFQSIFYGRPRGMPAYGGILSTGAIWKIVSYIRAQPVPVTVPTESFK
;
A
#
# COMPACT_ATOMS: atom_id res chain seq x y z
N MET A 1 -43.85 60.29 -1.31
CA MET A 1 -42.85 59.77 -2.23
C MET A 1 -41.64 59.33 -1.43
N ARG A 2 -41.46 58.08 -1.24
CA ARG A 2 -40.25 57.54 -0.56
C ARG A 2 -39.77 56.33 -1.34
N PRO A 3 -38.58 56.33 -1.91
CA PRO A 3 -38.06 55.14 -2.56
C PRO A 3 -37.39 54.18 -1.54
N CYS A 4 -37.58 52.97 -1.82
CA CYS A 4 -37.16 51.74 -1.19
C CYS A 4 -35.65 51.63 -1.08
N VAL A 5 -35.09 51.68 0.13
CA VAL A 5 -33.63 51.45 0.38
C VAL A 5 -33.36 50.04 0.95
N VAL A 6 -34.37 49.15 0.96
CA VAL A 6 -34.22 47.84 1.64
C VAL A 6 -33.86 46.69 0.65
N ARG A 7 -33.65 46.92 -0.65
CA ARG A 7 -33.37 45.85 -1.62
C ARG A 7 -31.90 45.46 -1.78
N GLY A 8 -30.97 46.29 -1.30
CA GLY A 8 -29.55 46.01 -1.47
C GLY A 8 -28.95 44.99 -0.50
N ALA A 9 -29.40 44.99 0.74
CA ALA A 9 -28.83 44.15 1.79
C ALA A 9 -29.21 42.66 1.66
N SER A 10 -30.45 42.37 1.19
CA SER A 10 -30.89 40.98 1.00
C SER A 10 -30.20 40.26 -0.14
N CYS A 11 -29.87 40.93 -1.24
CA CYS A 11 -29.15 40.31 -2.35
C CYS A 11 -27.72 39.98 -2.01
N VAL A 12 -27.04 40.77 -1.18
CA VAL A 12 -25.67 40.49 -0.76
C VAL A 12 -25.61 39.29 0.18
N ILE A 13 -26.57 39.15 1.08
CA ILE A 13 -26.65 38.02 2.02
C ILE A 13 -26.96 36.72 1.26
N LEU A 14 -27.86 36.74 0.29
CA LEU A 14 -28.12 35.57 -0.55
C LEU A 14 -26.89 35.16 -1.39
N ALA A 15 -26.12 36.13 -1.91
CA ALA A 15 -24.90 35.84 -2.67
C ALA A 15 -23.79 35.23 -1.80
N LEU A 16 -23.72 35.62 -0.50
CA LEU A 16 -22.75 35.04 0.44
C LEU A 16 -23.13 33.63 0.88
N LEU A 17 -24.43 33.30 0.96
CA LEU A 17 -24.88 31.95 1.29
C LEU A 17 -24.68 30.97 0.12
N ALA A 18 -24.78 31.44 -1.11
CA ALA A 18 -24.53 30.62 -2.31
C ALA A 18 -23.03 30.31 -2.52
N ALA A 19 -22.13 31.06 -1.87
CA ALA A 19 -20.70 30.81 -1.95
C ALA A 19 -20.22 29.64 -1.06
N CYS A 20 -21.07 29.16 -0.14
CA CYS A 20 -20.75 28.01 0.71
C CYS A 20 -21.13 26.65 0.11
N ASP A 21 -21.87 26.67 -1.02
CA ASP A 21 -22.40 25.45 -1.64
C ASP A 21 -21.67 25.13 -2.94
N ARG A 22 -20.34 25.30 -2.95
CA ARG A 22 -19.53 24.66 -3.94
C ARG A 22 -19.30 23.23 -3.51
N PRO A 23 -19.77 22.24 -4.27
CA PRO A 23 -19.22 20.89 -4.22
C PRO A 23 -17.85 20.96 -4.90
N ASP A 24 -16.92 21.67 -4.29
CA ASP A 24 -15.55 21.71 -4.76
C ASP A 24 -14.94 20.35 -4.52
N GLY A 25 -15.05 19.59 -5.59
CA GLY A 25 -14.11 18.57 -5.87
C GLY A 25 -14.09 17.47 -4.81
N ILE A 26 -14.92 16.46 -4.96
CA ILE A 26 -14.49 15.12 -4.56
C ILE A 26 -13.03 15.06 -5.00
N PRO A 27 -12.05 15.01 -4.05
CA PRO A 27 -10.66 14.89 -4.45
C PRO A 27 -10.59 13.73 -5.44
N PRO A 28 -9.87 13.86 -6.56
CA PRO A 28 -9.80 12.80 -7.54
C PRO A 28 -9.47 11.53 -6.79
N SER A 29 -10.35 10.54 -6.86
CA SER A 29 -10.10 9.26 -6.23
C SER A 29 -8.77 8.80 -6.79
N ILE A 30 -7.75 8.71 -5.93
CA ILE A 30 -6.44 8.18 -6.32
C ILE A 30 -6.74 6.76 -6.81
N ARG A 31 -6.79 6.60 -8.13
CA ARG A 31 -6.94 5.28 -8.72
C ARG A 31 -5.61 4.58 -8.58
N TYR A 32 -5.63 3.39 -8.05
CA TYR A 32 -4.43 2.55 -7.91
C TYR A 32 -3.61 2.39 -9.21
N PRO A 33 -4.22 2.41 -10.43
CA PRO A 33 -3.46 2.47 -11.67
C PRO A 33 -2.66 3.75 -11.86
N ASP A 34 -3.04 4.83 -11.17
CA ASP A 34 -2.40 6.14 -11.29
C ASP A 34 -1.21 6.29 -10.31
N HIS A 35 -0.88 5.26 -9.55
CA HIS A 35 0.33 5.22 -8.74
C HIS A 35 1.54 5.16 -9.67
N VAL A 36 2.14 6.32 -9.88
CA VAL A 36 3.47 6.41 -10.47
C VAL A 36 4.44 5.87 -9.44
N SER A 37 4.97 4.69 -9.65
CA SER A 37 6.05 4.16 -8.82
C SER A 37 7.27 5.05 -8.99
N ALA A 38 7.72 5.69 -7.93
CA ALA A 38 8.98 6.40 -7.93
C ALA A 38 10.10 5.38 -8.17
N GLY A 39 10.74 5.46 -9.32
CA GLY A 39 11.85 4.54 -9.64
C GLY A 39 11.78 3.86 -11.01
N GLY A 40 10.80 4.19 -11.85
CA GLY A 40 10.69 3.65 -13.21
C GLY A 40 10.10 2.24 -13.28
N ASN A 41 10.09 1.66 -14.46
CA ASN A 41 9.58 0.31 -14.68
C ASN A 41 10.60 -0.73 -14.21
N LEU A 42 10.17 -1.61 -13.31
CA LEU A 42 10.94 -2.80 -12.97
C LEU A 42 10.90 -3.83 -14.12
N PRO A 43 11.95 -4.62 -14.30
CA PRO A 43 11.91 -5.76 -15.21
C PRO A 43 10.81 -6.75 -14.79
N PRO A 44 10.41 -7.67 -15.70
CA PRO A 44 9.47 -8.74 -15.38
C PRO A 44 9.86 -9.49 -14.10
N ALA A 45 8.87 -9.92 -13.32
CA ALA A 45 9.12 -10.55 -12.03
C ALA A 45 10.02 -11.79 -12.10
N GLY A 46 9.96 -12.54 -13.22
CA GLY A 46 10.79 -13.72 -13.44
C GLY A 46 12.28 -13.43 -13.60
N ASP A 47 12.63 -12.22 -14.01
CA ASP A 47 14.02 -11.79 -14.20
C ASP A 47 14.64 -11.18 -12.95
N LEU A 48 13.81 -10.90 -11.92
CA LEU A 48 14.27 -10.34 -10.67
C LEU A 48 14.76 -11.45 -9.74
N GLN A 49 16.01 -11.37 -9.35
CA GLN A 49 16.65 -12.30 -8.43
C GLN A 49 16.95 -11.59 -7.09
N ASN A 50 16.66 -12.28 -5.98
CA ASN A 50 17.00 -11.77 -4.65
C ASN A 50 18.50 -11.94 -4.38
N PRO A 51 19.27 -10.85 -4.19
CA PRO A 51 20.70 -10.96 -3.92
C PRO A 51 21.01 -11.43 -2.50
N PHE A 52 20.01 -11.53 -1.60
CA PHE A 52 20.19 -11.78 -0.16
C PHE A 52 19.58 -13.10 0.32
N VAL A 53 19.27 -14.02 -0.55
CA VAL A 53 18.50 -15.26 -0.22
C VAL A 53 19.12 -16.09 0.91
N ALA A 54 20.43 -16.16 1.01
CA ALA A 54 21.13 -17.00 2.00
C ALA A 54 21.78 -16.21 3.14
N ASP A 55 21.56 -14.91 3.24
CA ASP A 55 22.21 -14.04 4.23
C ASP A 55 21.35 -13.83 5.47
N SER A 56 21.74 -14.43 6.58
CA SER A 56 21.03 -14.32 7.86
C SER A 56 20.99 -12.90 8.41
N THR A 57 21.99 -12.07 8.16
CA THR A 57 22.03 -10.66 8.58
C THR A 57 20.95 -9.87 7.86
N ASN A 58 20.81 -10.09 6.55
CA ASN A 58 19.77 -9.43 5.76
C ASN A 58 18.37 -9.93 6.13
N VAL A 59 18.21 -11.16 6.58
CA VAL A 59 16.95 -11.68 7.14
C VAL A 59 16.57 -10.92 8.42
N ALA A 60 17.52 -10.72 9.32
CA ALA A 60 17.30 -9.98 10.57
C ALA A 60 16.96 -8.49 10.29
N ASP A 61 17.66 -7.88 9.34
CA ASP A 61 17.34 -6.51 8.93
C ASP A 61 15.96 -6.44 8.27
N GLY A 62 15.61 -7.41 7.42
CA GLY A 62 14.31 -7.54 6.81
C GLY A 62 13.18 -7.61 7.83
N SER A 63 13.39 -8.36 8.92
CA SER A 63 12.45 -8.42 10.05
C SER A 63 12.21 -7.05 10.69
N LYS A 64 13.29 -6.30 10.94
CA LYS A 64 13.19 -4.94 11.50
C LYS A 64 12.43 -4.00 10.57
N ILE A 65 12.72 -4.06 9.26
CA ILE A 65 12.05 -3.22 8.26
C ILE A 65 10.57 -3.62 8.13
N PHE A 66 10.26 -4.91 8.16
CA PHE A 66 8.89 -5.44 8.10
C PHE A 66 8.03 -4.86 9.23
N SER A 67 8.54 -4.86 10.47
CA SER A 67 7.85 -4.25 11.61
C SER A 67 7.83 -2.73 11.54
N ALA A 68 8.94 -2.09 11.19
CA ALA A 68 9.02 -0.63 11.11
C ALA A 68 8.07 -0.03 10.07
N MET A 69 7.82 -0.76 8.98
CA MET A 69 6.87 -0.37 7.93
C MET A 69 5.43 -0.84 8.19
N ASN A 70 5.17 -1.36 9.38
CA ASN A 70 3.87 -1.88 9.80
C ASN A 70 3.30 -2.97 8.87
N CYS A 71 4.18 -3.75 8.24
CA CYS A 71 3.75 -4.88 7.41
C CYS A 71 3.05 -5.97 8.25
N ASP A 72 3.53 -6.18 9.49
CA ASP A 72 2.93 -7.08 10.49
C ASP A 72 1.53 -6.64 10.94
N GLY A 73 1.22 -5.35 10.91
CA GLY A 73 -0.13 -4.84 11.17
C GLY A 73 -1.20 -5.39 10.21
N CYS A 74 -0.81 -5.77 9.00
CA CYS A 74 -1.69 -6.41 8.03
C CYS A 74 -1.38 -7.91 7.87
N HIS A 75 -0.10 -8.29 7.78
CA HIS A 75 0.32 -9.65 7.48
C HIS A 75 0.59 -10.52 8.72
N GLY A 76 0.40 -9.96 9.91
CA GLY A 76 0.62 -10.64 11.18
C GLY A 76 2.10 -10.83 11.53
N GLY A 77 2.39 -11.08 12.81
CA GLY A 77 3.72 -11.44 13.27
C GLY A 77 4.20 -12.73 12.60
N GLY A 78 5.48 -12.74 12.14
CA GLY A 78 5.98 -13.87 11.37
C GLY A 78 5.34 -14.05 9.99
N ALA A 79 4.65 -13.02 9.48
CA ALA A 79 3.99 -13.03 8.18
C ALA A 79 2.90 -14.10 8.01
N THR A 80 2.27 -14.52 9.12
CA THR A 80 1.29 -15.62 9.16
C THR A 80 -0.10 -15.24 8.67
N GLY A 81 -0.36 -13.95 8.41
CA GLY A 81 -1.65 -13.41 8.00
C GLY A 81 -2.44 -12.79 9.16
N TRP A 82 -3.25 -11.80 8.83
CA TRP A 82 -4.23 -11.13 9.69
C TRP A 82 -5.30 -10.48 8.82
N VAL A 83 -5.32 -9.14 8.71
CA VAL A 83 -6.17 -8.41 7.75
C VAL A 83 -5.72 -8.68 6.31
N GLY A 84 -4.40 -8.76 6.09
CA GLY A 84 -3.79 -9.19 4.85
C GLY A 84 -3.57 -10.70 4.82
N PRO A 85 -3.33 -11.29 3.64
CA PRO A 85 -3.11 -12.72 3.50
C PRO A 85 -1.84 -13.17 4.23
N SER A 86 -1.79 -14.46 4.61
CA SER A 86 -0.54 -15.12 4.97
C SER A 86 0.46 -15.03 3.82
N LEU A 87 1.73 -14.84 4.16
CA LEU A 87 2.85 -14.81 3.21
C LEU A 87 3.72 -16.07 3.33
N VAL A 88 3.29 -17.04 4.16
CA VAL A 88 4.03 -18.27 4.47
C VAL A 88 3.24 -19.55 4.19
N ASP A 89 2.00 -19.44 3.71
CA ASP A 89 1.13 -20.59 3.43
C ASP A 89 1.30 -21.18 2.03
N GLY A 90 2.22 -20.61 1.23
CA GLY A 90 2.45 -21.04 -0.15
C GLY A 90 1.38 -20.61 -1.15
N ARG A 91 0.37 -19.84 -0.75
CA ARG A 91 -0.72 -19.37 -1.61
C ARG A 91 -0.47 -17.95 -2.09
N TRP A 92 -0.11 -17.80 -3.34
CA TRP A 92 0.28 -16.51 -3.92
C TRP A 92 -0.68 -16.04 -5.00
N ARG A 93 -1.39 -14.95 -4.73
CA ARG A 93 -2.35 -14.38 -5.68
C ARG A 93 -1.67 -13.73 -6.89
N TYR A 94 -0.49 -13.13 -6.68
CA TYR A 94 0.23 -12.34 -7.68
C TYR A 94 1.57 -12.97 -8.06
N GLY A 95 1.69 -14.28 -7.86
CA GLY A 95 2.91 -15.04 -8.10
C GLY A 95 3.80 -15.16 -6.85
N GLY A 96 4.39 -16.34 -6.70
CA GLY A 96 5.17 -16.72 -5.52
C GLY A 96 6.69 -16.67 -5.73
N SER A 97 7.21 -16.24 -6.87
CA SER A 97 8.66 -16.03 -7.03
C SER A 97 9.13 -14.83 -6.20
N ASP A 98 10.41 -14.77 -5.89
CA ASP A 98 10.99 -13.65 -5.14
C ASP A 98 10.74 -12.32 -5.85
N GLY A 99 10.88 -12.31 -7.18
CA GLY A 99 10.59 -11.13 -7.99
C GLY A 99 9.12 -10.71 -7.94
N ALA A 100 8.18 -11.66 -7.89
CA ALA A 100 6.74 -11.35 -7.79
C ALA A 100 6.39 -10.77 -6.41
N VAL A 101 7.02 -11.30 -5.35
CA VAL A 101 6.87 -10.75 -3.99
C VAL A 101 7.50 -9.36 -3.89
N PHE A 102 8.70 -9.18 -4.45
CA PHE A 102 9.36 -7.89 -4.56
C PHE A 102 8.45 -6.86 -5.25
N GLN A 103 7.90 -7.19 -6.43
CA GLN A 103 6.99 -6.30 -7.17
C GLN A 103 5.71 -6.01 -6.40
N SER A 104 5.21 -6.97 -5.61
CA SER A 104 4.04 -6.75 -4.75
C SER A 104 4.31 -5.69 -3.68
N ILE A 105 5.50 -5.69 -3.10
CA ILE A 105 5.91 -4.69 -2.13
C ILE A 105 6.18 -3.35 -2.83
N PHE A 106 6.89 -3.39 -3.96
CA PHE A 106 7.30 -2.18 -4.68
C PHE A 106 6.11 -1.39 -5.20
N TYR A 107 5.19 -2.04 -5.92
CA TYR A 107 4.04 -1.39 -6.55
C TYR A 107 2.78 -1.36 -5.67
N GLY A 108 2.75 -2.11 -4.58
CA GLY A 108 1.52 -2.33 -3.84
C GLY A 108 0.53 -3.22 -4.59
N ARG A 109 -0.68 -3.39 -4.00
CA ARG A 109 -1.76 -4.18 -4.62
C ARG A 109 -3.12 -3.51 -4.42
N PRO A 110 -4.04 -3.62 -5.40
CA PRO A 110 -5.30 -2.86 -5.44
C PRO A 110 -6.24 -3.07 -4.24
N ARG A 111 -6.06 -4.15 -3.48
CA ARG A 111 -6.89 -4.46 -2.31
C ARG A 111 -6.36 -3.88 -1.00
N GLY A 112 -5.67 -2.76 -1.06
CA GLY A 112 -5.26 -1.98 0.11
C GLY A 112 -3.81 -2.17 0.54
N MET A 113 -2.98 -2.92 -0.19
CA MET A 113 -1.55 -2.98 0.08
C MET A 113 -0.86 -1.74 -0.52
N PRO A 114 -0.25 -0.87 0.30
CA PRO A 114 0.44 0.32 -0.19
C PRO A 114 1.65 -0.02 -1.06
N ALA A 115 2.05 0.94 -1.91
CA ALA A 115 3.29 0.87 -2.67
C ALA A 115 4.46 1.39 -1.82
N TYR A 116 5.51 0.60 -1.68
CA TYR A 116 6.69 0.96 -0.89
C TYR A 116 7.89 1.38 -1.74
N GLY A 117 7.83 1.24 -3.06
CA GLY A 117 8.94 1.57 -3.97
C GLY A 117 9.38 3.04 -3.98
N GLY A 118 8.51 3.96 -3.51
CA GLY A 118 8.85 5.37 -3.33
C GLY A 118 9.41 5.71 -1.93
N ILE A 119 9.38 4.76 -1.00
CA ILE A 119 9.75 4.96 0.41
C ILE A 119 10.98 4.12 0.77
N LEU A 120 11.04 2.88 0.29
CA LEU A 120 12.10 1.94 0.55
C LEU A 120 13.05 1.80 -0.65
N SER A 121 14.34 1.66 -0.36
CA SER A 121 15.31 1.27 -1.39
C SER A 121 15.02 -0.17 -1.87
N THR A 122 15.46 -0.49 -3.08
CA THR A 122 15.34 -1.86 -3.61
C THR A 122 16.01 -2.90 -2.71
N GLY A 123 17.17 -2.56 -2.12
CA GLY A 123 17.85 -3.43 -1.16
C GLY A 123 17.02 -3.69 0.10
N ALA A 124 16.33 -2.67 0.62
CA ALA A 124 15.45 -2.82 1.78
C ALA A 124 14.26 -3.75 1.46
N ILE A 125 13.67 -3.63 0.28
CA ILE A 125 12.59 -4.52 -0.17
C ILE A 125 13.09 -5.97 -0.30
N TRP A 126 14.27 -6.19 -0.87
CA TRP A 126 14.86 -7.52 -0.97
C TRP A 126 15.13 -8.15 0.40
N LYS A 127 15.54 -7.37 1.40
CA LYS A 127 15.67 -7.84 2.78
C LYS A 127 14.33 -8.29 3.36
N ILE A 128 13.24 -7.57 3.07
CA ILE A 128 11.89 -7.99 3.47
C ILE A 128 11.54 -9.33 2.78
N VAL A 129 11.83 -9.50 1.50
CA VAL A 129 11.61 -10.78 0.79
C VAL A 129 12.40 -11.90 1.46
N SER A 130 13.68 -11.69 1.78
CA SER A 130 14.51 -12.68 2.51
C SER A 130 13.91 -13.04 3.87
N TYR A 131 13.41 -12.06 4.61
CA TYR A 131 12.72 -12.29 5.89
C TYR A 131 11.49 -13.18 5.71
N ILE A 132 10.62 -12.87 4.75
CA ILE A 132 9.40 -13.66 4.47
C ILE A 132 9.76 -15.12 4.14
N ARG A 133 10.80 -15.32 3.32
CA ARG A 133 11.26 -16.66 2.93
C ARG A 133 11.86 -17.48 4.07
N ALA A 134 12.44 -16.79 5.05
CA ALA A 134 13.03 -17.43 6.23
C ALA A 134 12.00 -17.81 7.30
N GLN A 135 10.74 -17.38 7.18
CA GLN A 135 9.72 -17.71 8.16
C GLN A 135 9.34 -19.19 8.07
N PRO A 136 9.17 -19.86 9.23
CA PRO A 136 8.66 -21.23 9.24
C PRO A 136 7.23 -21.28 8.71
N VAL A 137 6.94 -22.27 7.89
CA VAL A 137 5.56 -22.55 7.48
C VAL A 137 4.79 -23.06 8.71
N PRO A 138 3.76 -22.37 9.18
CA PRO A 138 3.00 -22.83 10.33
C PRO A 138 2.27 -24.15 10.00
N VAL A 139 2.22 -25.05 10.98
CA VAL A 139 1.56 -26.36 10.86
C VAL A 139 0.06 -26.20 10.61
N THR A 140 -0.53 -25.14 11.12
CA THR A 140 -1.91 -24.74 10.88
C THR A 140 -1.92 -23.29 10.43
N VAL A 141 -2.11 -23.08 9.13
CA VAL A 141 -2.36 -21.73 8.60
C VAL A 141 -3.85 -21.46 8.78
N PRO A 142 -4.27 -20.36 9.43
CA PRO A 142 -5.66 -19.96 9.40
C PRO A 142 -6.09 -19.79 7.95
N THR A 143 -6.93 -20.70 7.46
CA THR A 143 -7.37 -20.71 6.07
C THR A 143 -8.61 -19.86 5.83
N GLU A 144 -8.87 -18.90 6.68
CA GLU A 144 -9.97 -17.98 6.46
C GLU A 144 -9.65 -17.09 5.25
N SER A 145 -10.07 -17.60 4.10
CA SER A 145 -10.13 -16.76 2.90
C SER A 145 -11.24 -15.75 3.12
N PHE A 146 -10.90 -14.50 3.23
CA PHE A 146 -11.87 -13.43 3.10
C PHE A 146 -12.53 -13.53 1.72
N LYS A 147 -13.79 -14.00 1.71
CA LYS A 147 -14.63 -14.08 0.51
C LYS A 147 -15.11 -12.70 0.10
#